data_905abefec1811c925ae54a244ccd7221
#
_entry.id   905abefec1811c925ae54a244ccd7221
#
_cell.length_a   1.000
_cell.length_b   1.000
_cell.length_c   1.000
_cell.angle_alpha   90.00
_cell.angle_beta   90.00
_cell.angle_gamma   90.00
#
_symmetry.space_group_name_H-M   'P 1'
#
loop_
_entity.id
_entity.type
_entity.pdbx_description
1 polymer ?
#
loop_
_entity_poly.entity_id
_entity_poly.type
_entity_poly.pdbx_seq_one_letter_code
_entity_poly.pdbx_strand_id
1 'polypeptide(L)'
;MKKYILLFNFILVICLSLTAQEATSVSMPSGKEIYIPKDLQAMDLQNPDSKWSYHRMAYTDNFVIFWEKGFGNDLSNPPQLEGHDMKVDLLNLTEKLESFYHFFRDTLKFSKPGSKCDKYRMMVMLNYSLEGTAYGGDYDGEIGAL
;
A
#
# COMPACT_ATOMS: atom_id res chain seq x y z
N MET A 1 46.74 31.84 -12.50
CA MET A 1 45.66 31.79 -11.51
C MET A 1 44.24 31.61 -12.10
N LYS A 2 44.06 31.33 -13.40
CA LYS A 2 42.71 31.18 -14.02
C LYS A 2 42.23 29.73 -14.19
N LYS A 3 43.04 28.71 -13.88
CA LYS A 3 42.69 27.30 -14.10
C LYS A 3 41.98 26.62 -12.92
N TYR A 4 41.97 27.18 -11.74
CA TYR A 4 41.40 26.57 -10.54
C TYR A 4 39.93 27.00 -10.29
N ILE A 5 39.47 28.07 -10.92
CA ILE A 5 38.10 28.59 -10.78
C ILE A 5 37.08 27.70 -11.55
N LEU A 6 37.52 27.06 -12.63
CA LEU A 6 36.64 26.19 -13.43
C LEU A 6 36.35 24.83 -12.74
N LEU A 7 37.31 24.35 -11.94
CA LEU A 7 37.15 23.05 -11.25
C LEU A 7 36.21 23.14 -10.06
N PHE A 8 36.17 24.32 -9.41
CA PHE A 8 35.31 24.52 -8.24
C PHE A 8 33.80 24.63 -8.60
N ASN A 9 33.49 25.16 -9.79
CA ASN A 9 32.12 25.23 -10.27
C ASN A 9 31.57 23.89 -10.75
N PHE A 10 32.42 22.94 -11.16
CA PHE A 10 31.96 21.63 -11.61
C PHE A 10 31.61 20.70 -10.43
N ILE A 11 32.21 20.87 -9.27
CA ILE A 11 31.92 20.10 -8.06
C ILE A 11 30.65 20.59 -7.38
N LEU A 12 30.32 21.88 -7.51
CA LEU A 12 29.08 22.43 -6.90
C LEU A 12 27.80 22.01 -7.63
N VAL A 13 27.87 21.63 -8.92
CA VAL A 13 26.70 21.21 -9.71
C VAL A 13 26.32 19.74 -9.45
N ILE A 14 27.24 18.92 -8.92
CA ILE A 14 26.95 17.48 -8.65
C ILE A 14 26.24 17.26 -7.32
N CYS A 15 26.26 18.24 -6.40
CA CYS A 15 25.61 18.12 -5.08
C CYS A 15 24.12 18.48 -5.03
N LEU A 16 23.48 18.86 -6.15
CA LEU A 16 22.10 19.36 -6.16
C LEU A 16 21.05 18.41 -6.73
N SER A 17 21.36 17.13 -6.92
CA SER A 17 20.39 16.17 -7.44
C SER A 17 20.11 14.99 -6.50
N LEU A 18 20.21 15.20 -5.18
CA LEU A 18 19.49 14.38 -4.23
C LEU A 18 18.06 14.95 -4.08
N THR A 19 17.25 14.83 -5.11
CA THR A 19 15.81 14.92 -4.94
C THR A 19 15.42 13.72 -4.09
N ALA A 20 15.05 13.97 -2.84
CA ALA A 20 14.31 13.00 -2.06
C ALA A 20 13.12 12.59 -2.94
N GLN A 21 13.08 11.33 -3.32
CA GLN A 21 11.96 10.78 -4.08
C GLN A 21 10.78 10.80 -3.11
N GLU A 22 9.90 11.79 -3.28
CA GLU A 22 8.68 11.87 -2.47
C GLU A 22 7.91 10.57 -2.64
N ALA A 23 7.50 10.01 -1.51
CA ALA A 23 6.67 8.83 -1.50
C ALA A 23 5.41 9.09 -2.32
N THR A 24 5.17 8.28 -3.33
CA THR A 24 3.99 8.42 -4.18
C THR A 24 2.75 8.05 -3.37
N SER A 25 1.92 9.02 -3.06
CA SER A 25 0.60 8.81 -2.46
C SER A 25 -0.50 9.06 -3.48
N VAL A 26 -1.56 8.26 -3.40
CA VAL A 26 -2.76 8.46 -4.21
C VAL A 26 -3.79 9.14 -3.32
N SER A 27 -4.18 10.38 -3.71
CA SER A 27 -5.22 11.12 -3.02
C SER A 27 -6.60 10.57 -3.40
N MET A 28 -7.41 10.24 -2.41
CA MET A 28 -8.79 9.79 -2.59
C MET A 28 -9.75 10.94 -2.33
N PRO A 29 -10.98 10.92 -2.89
CA PRO A 29 -11.93 12.04 -2.84
C PRO A 29 -12.29 12.52 -1.43
N SER A 30 -12.13 11.67 -0.43
CA SER A 30 -12.34 12.00 0.98
C SER A 30 -11.51 11.09 1.89
N GLY A 31 -11.01 11.63 3.00
CA GLY A 31 -10.35 10.85 4.03
C GLY A 31 -8.85 10.65 3.82
N LYS A 32 -8.34 9.52 4.29
CA LYS A 32 -6.92 9.20 4.32
C LYS A 32 -6.35 8.89 2.93
N GLU A 33 -5.08 9.20 2.76
CA GLU A 33 -4.31 8.86 1.56
C GLU A 33 -4.00 7.35 1.50
N ILE A 34 -3.67 6.87 0.30
CA ILE A 34 -3.08 5.54 0.10
C ILE A 34 -1.60 5.74 -0.14
N TYR A 35 -0.76 5.19 0.73
CA TYR A 35 0.67 5.09 0.51
C TYR A 35 0.95 3.89 -0.38
N ILE A 36 1.67 4.09 -1.48
CA ILE A 36 2.09 3.01 -2.38
C ILE A 36 3.55 2.67 -2.07
N PRO A 37 3.84 1.48 -1.51
CA PRO A 37 5.20 1.03 -1.27
C PRO A 37 6.05 0.97 -2.54
N LYS A 38 7.36 1.12 -2.42
CA LYS A 38 8.30 1.16 -3.56
C LYS A 38 8.20 -0.06 -4.46
N ASP A 39 8.00 -1.24 -3.89
CA ASP A 39 7.83 -2.48 -4.65
C ASP A 39 6.59 -2.46 -5.53
N LEU A 40 5.49 -1.84 -5.05
CA LEU A 40 4.29 -1.66 -5.85
C LEU A 40 4.44 -0.51 -6.87
N GLN A 41 5.22 0.54 -6.56
CA GLN A 41 5.51 1.61 -7.50
C GLN A 41 6.29 1.11 -8.73
N ALA A 42 7.10 0.06 -8.56
CA ALA A 42 7.84 -0.56 -9.65
C ALA A 42 6.94 -1.35 -10.61
N MET A 43 5.68 -1.59 -10.25
CA MET A 43 4.70 -2.30 -11.07
C MET A 43 3.80 -1.29 -11.80
N ASP A 44 3.31 -1.67 -12.98
CA ASP A 44 2.26 -0.90 -13.66
C ASP A 44 0.90 -1.21 -13.02
N LEU A 45 0.54 -0.44 -12.00
CA LEU A 45 -0.73 -0.60 -11.29
C LEU A 45 -1.96 -0.19 -12.11
N GLN A 46 -1.78 0.53 -13.22
CA GLN A 46 -2.87 0.85 -14.15
C GLN A 46 -3.19 -0.31 -15.09
N ASN A 47 -2.25 -1.23 -15.28
CA ASN A 47 -2.46 -2.40 -16.12
C ASN A 47 -3.31 -3.45 -15.37
N PRO A 48 -4.50 -3.83 -15.89
CA PRO A 48 -5.33 -4.86 -15.26
C PRO A 48 -4.66 -6.24 -15.23
N ASP A 49 -3.65 -6.46 -16.08
CA ASP A 49 -2.90 -7.72 -16.14
C ASP A 49 -1.74 -7.82 -15.17
N SER A 50 -1.35 -6.74 -14.52
CA SER A 50 -0.34 -6.77 -13.46
C SER A 50 -0.79 -7.63 -12.27
N LYS A 51 0.15 -8.21 -11.53
CA LYS A 51 -0.14 -8.99 -10.32
C LYS A 51 -1.05 -8.22 -9.36
N TRP A 52 -0.70 -6.96 -9.08
CA TRP A 52 -1.47 -5.99 -8.33
C TRP A 52 -1.93 -4.87 -9.25
N SER A 53 -3.16 -4.40 -9.10
CA SER A 53 -3.70 -3.35 -9.96
C SER A 53 -4.79 -2.56 -9.25
N TYR A 54 -4.94 -1.28 -9.59
CA TYR A 54 -6.06 -0.45 -9.13
C TYR A 54 -7.43 -0.95 -9.61
N HIS A 55 -7.46 -1.82 -10.63
CA HIS A 55 -8.68 -2.50 -11.06
C HIS A 55 -9.16 -3.59 -10.09
N ARG A 56 -8.30 -4.01 -9.16
CA ARG A 56 -8.55 -5.03 -8.14
C ARG A 56 -8.24 -4.46 -6.77
N MET A 57 -9.01 -3.44 -6.40
CA MET A 57 -8.83 -2.70 -5.16
C MET A 57 -10.20 -2.29 -4.59
N ALA A 58 -10.30 -2.31 -3.29
CA ALA A 58 -11.37 -1.69 -2.52
C ALA A 58 -10.77 -0.86 -1.38
N TYR A 59 -11.53 0.07 -0.84
CA TYR A 59 -11.07 0.83 0.31
C TYR A 59 -12.22 1.19 1.25
N THR A 60 -11.88 1.41 2.50
CA THR A 60 -12.73 1.93 3.55
C THR A 60 -12.12 3.22 4.09
N ASP A 61 -12.62 3.74 5.19
CA ASP A 61 -12.05 4.94 5.81
C ASP A 61 -10.60 4.72 6.28
N ASN A 62 -10.29 3.52 6.79
CA ASN A 62 -8.99 3.23 7.39
C ASN A 62 -8.15 2.19 6.64
N PHE A 63 -8.70 1.51 5.66
CA PHE A 63 -8.02 0.45 4.92
C PHE A 63 -8.08 0.65 3.41
N VAL A 64 -7.07 0.12 2.73
CA VAL A 64 -7.07 -0.20 1.30
C VAL A 64 -6.77 -1.68 1.15
N ILE A 65 -7.58 -2.38 0.37
CA ILE A 65 -7.47 -3.81 0.13
C ILE A 65 -7.16 -4.01 -1.35
N PHE A 66 -6.02 -4.62 -1.64
CA PHE A 66 -5.68 -5.10 -2.97
C PHE A 66 -5.84 -6.61 -3.02
N TRP A 67 -6.25 -7.15 -4.16
CA TRP A 67 -6.22 -8.60 -4.38
C TRP A 67 -5.49 -8.97 -5.65
N GLU A 68 -4.78 -10.08 -5.57
CA GLU A 68 -3.94 -10.59 -6.64
C GLU A 68 -4.76 -10.96 -7.87
N LYS A 69 -4.17 -10.87 -9.07
CA LYS A 69 -4.78 -11.22 -10.36
C LYS A 69 -5.43 -12.61 -10.37
N GLY A 70 -4.89 -13.57 -9.63
CA GLY A 70 -5.42 -14.92 -9.52
C GLY A 70 -6.88 -15.00 -9.07
N PHE A 71 -7.34 -14.07 -8.24
CA PHE A 71 -8.75 -13.97 -7.83
C PHE A 71 -9.69 -13.51 -8.96
N GLY A 72 -9.17 -12.94 -10.05
CA GLY A 72 -9.98 -12.24 -11.03
C GLY A 72 -10.54 -10.92 -10.48
N ASN A 73 -11.66 -10.47 -11.06
CA ASN A 73 -12.26 -9.18 -10.68
C ASN A 73 -13.37 -9.33 -9.64
N ASP A 74 -13.81 -10.55 -9.35
CA ASP A 74 -14.90 -10.84 -8.43
C ASP A 74 -14.44 -11.80 -7.32
N LEU A 75 -14.23 -11.24 -6.14
CA LEU A 75 -13.83 -11.99 -4.94
C LEU A 75 -14.92 -12.95 -4.44
N SER A 76 -16.17 -12.75 -4.83
CA SER A 76 -17.28 -13.65 -4.44
C SER A 76 -17.35 -14.91 -5.30
N ASN A 77 -16.70 -14.90 -6.46
CA ASN A 77 -16.67 -16.05 -7.38
C ASN A 77 -15.31 -16.17 -8.10
N PRO A 78 -14.20 -16.25 -7.37
CA PRO A 78 -12.89 -16.41 -7.96
C PRO A 78 -12.71 -17.82 -8.57
N PRO A 79 -11.72 -18.01 -9.45
CA PRO A 79 -11.30 -19.36 -9.84
C PRO A 79 -10.94 -20.19 -8.60
N GLN A 80 -11.04 -21.50 -8.71
CA GLN A 80 -10.54 -22.42 -7.69
C GLN A 80 -9.01 -22.55 -7.82
N LEU A 81 -8.32 -22.63 -6.70
CA LEU A 81 -6.90 -22.93 -6.67
C LEU A 81 -6.70 -24.37 -6.17
N GLU A 82 -6.22 -25.25 -7.04
CA GLU A 82 -6.00 -26.68 -6.72
C GLU A 82 -7.23 -27.35 -6.08
N GLY A 83 -8.44 -26.98 -6.54
CA GLY A 83 -9.71 -27.51 -6.04
C GLY A 83 -10.23 -26.82 -4.76
N HIS A 84 -9.50 -25.86 -4.21
CA HIS A 84 -9.92 -25.10 -3.05
C HIS A 84 -10.77 -23.88 -3.44
N ASP A 85 -11.80 -23.61 -2.65
CA ASP A 85 -12.62 -22.41 -2.78
C ASP A 85 -11.82 -21.20 -2.24
N MET A 86 -11.61 -20.23 -3.12
CA MET A 86 -10.84 -19.00 -2.80
C MET A 86 -11.73 -17.80 -2.54
N LYS A 87 -13.01 -17.99 -2.30
CA LYS A 87 -13.97 -16.90 -2.07
C LYS A 87 -13.56 -16.03 -0.88
N VAL A 88 -13.74 -14.73 -1.07
CA VAL A 88 -13.59 -13.74 0.00
C VAL A 88 -14.87 -12.92 0.08
N ASP A 89 -15.49 -12.92 1.24
CA ASP A 89 -16.57 -11.98 1.56
C ASP A 89 -15.96 -10.62 1.90
N LEU A 90 -15.88 -9.77 0.86
CA LEU A 90 -15.24 -8.46 0.97
C LEU A 90 -15.98 -7.54 1.95
N LEU A 91 -17.32 -7.63 2.01
CA LEU A 91 -18.10 -6.81 2.93
C LEU A 91 -17.79 -7.19 4.37
N ASN A 92 -17.88 -8.47 4.70
CA ASN A 92 -17.57 -8.96 6.05
C ASN A 92 -16.09 -8.65 6.42
N LEU A 93 -15.15 -8.80 5.47
CA LEU A 93 -13.74 -8.47 5.68
C LEU A 93 -13.58 -6.99 6.06
N THR A 94 -14.16 -6.08 5.29
CA THR A 94 -14.05 -4.64 5.53
C THR A 94 -14.68 -4.21 6.84
N GLU A 95 -15.86 -4.73 7.18
CA GLU A 95 -16.53 -4.48 8.46
C GLU A 95 -15.69 -4.94 9.65
N LYS A 96 -15.06 -6.11 9.56
CA LYS A 96 -14.19 -6.63 10.62
C LYS A 96 -12.91 -5.82 10.75
N LEU A 97 -12.28 -5.45 9.63
CA LEU A 97 -11.09 -4.60 9.65
C LEU A 97 -11.37 -3.26 10.32
N GLU A 98 -12.46 -2.57 9.96
CA GLU A 98 -12.83 -1.30 10.60
C GLU A 98 -13.13 -1.48 12.09
N SER A 99 -13.85 -2.54 12.46
CA SER A 99 -14.14 -2.84 13.87
C SER A 99 -12.87 -3.06 14.67
N PHE A 100 -11.90 -3.80 14.14
CA PHE A 100 -10.60 -4.01 14.79
C PHE A 100 -9.79 -2.71 14.85
N TYR A 101 -9.77 -1.91 13.79
CA TYR A 101 -9.07 -0.64 13.79
C TYR A 101 -9.57 0.27 14.92
N HIS A 102 -10.87 0.45 15.04
CA HIS A 102 -11.48 1.25 16.12
C HIS A 102 -11.20 0.66 17.49
N PHE A 103 -11.27 -0.66 17.64
CA PHE A 103 -10.94 -1.30 18.92
C PHE A 103 -9.49 -1.04 19.32
N PHE A 104 -8.52 -1.29 18.42
CA PHE A 104 -7.10 -1.09 18.72
C PHE A 104 -6.74 0.39 18.92
N ARG A 105 -7.33 1.28 18.12
CA ARG A 105 -7.05 2.71 18.20
C ARG A 105 -7.79 3.38 19.36
N ASP A 106 -9.10 3.21 19.42
CA ASP A 106 -9.97 4.01 20.27
C ASP A 106 -10.10 3.42 21.69
N THR A 107 -10.05 2.08 21.81
CA THR A 107 -10.16 1.38 23.10
C THR A 107 -8.78 1.09 23.68
N LEU A 108 -7.92 0.40 22.95
CA LEU A 108 -6.61 -0.03 23.45
C LEU A 108 -5.53 1.06 23.34
N LYS A 109 -5.77 2.13 22.58
CA LYS A 109 -4.84 3.26 22.42
C LYS A 109 -3.45 2.87 21.86
N PHE A 110 -3.37 1.84 21.02
CA PHE A 110 -2.11 1.41 20.42
C PHE A 110 -1.54 2.44 19.44
N SER A 111 -2.39 3.26 18.83
CA SER A 111 -1.96 4.33 17.94
C SER A 111 -2.26 5.69 18.56
N LYS A 112 -1.25 6.55 18.61
CA LYS A 112 -1.39 7.91 19.14
C LYS A 112 -2.03 8.83 18.08
N PRO A 113 -2.82 9.84 18.50
CA PRO A 113 -3.24 10.90 17.59
C PRO A 113 -2.05 11.57 16.91
N GLY A 114 -2.17 11.87 15.62
CA GLY A 114 -1.10 12.42 14.79
C GLY A 114 -0.12 11.38 14.25
N SER A 115 -0.34 10.08 14.49
CA SER A 115 0.45 9.01 13.89
C SER A 115 0.15 8.86 12.39
N LYS A 116 0.99 8.08 11.69
CA LYS A 116 0.81 7.79 10.26
C LYS A 116 -0.54 7.14 9.93
N CYS A 117 -1.14 6.42 10.89
CA CYS A 117 -2.50 5.89 10.77
C CYS A 117 -3.59 6.96 10.64
N ASP A 118 -3.30 8.21 10.96
CA ASP A 118 -4.24 9.31 10.74
C ASP A 118 -4.15 9.86 9.32
N LYS A 119 -2.99 9.73 8.69
CA LYS A 119 -2.72 10.20 7.34
C LYS A 119 -3.02 9.14 6.28
N TYR A 120 -2.58 7.91 6.52
CA TYR A 120 -2.63 6.83 5.53
C TYR A 120 -3.60 5.72 5.93
N ARG A 121 -4.21 5.10 4.93
CA ARG A 121 -4.92 3.84 5.09
C ARG A 121 -3.92 2.70 5.31
N MET A 122 -4.28 1.78 6.17
CA MET A 122 -3.56 0.52 6.31
C MET A 122 -3.80 -0.34 5.07
N MET A 123 -2.74 -0.97 4.55
CA MET A 123 -2.83 -1.80 3.35
C MET A 123 -3.04 -3.25 3.71
N VAL A 124 -4.00 -3.88 3.05
CA VAL A 124 -4.26 -5.33 3.09
C VAL A 124 -4.03 -5.88 1.70
N MET A 125 -3.25 -6.94 1.58
CA MET A 125 -2.91 -7.58 0.33
C MET A 125 -3.36 -9.05 0.35
N LEU A 126 -4.39 -9.37 -0.42
CA LEU A 126 -4.92 -10.73 -0.52
C LEU A 126 -4.13 -11.50 -1.59
N ASN A 127 -3.25 -12.37 -1.16
CA ASN A 127 -2.49 -13.25 -2.05
C ASN A 127 -3.36 -14.42 -2.51
N TYR A 128 -3.33 -14.73 -3.80
CA TYR A 128 -3.98 -15.91 -4.37
C TYR A 128 -3.08 -17.13 -4.17
N SER A 129 -3.13 -17.70 -2.95
CA SER A 129 -2.23 -18.74 -2.48
C SER A 129 -2.95 -19.64 -1.49
N LEU A 130 -2.52 -20.90 -1.38
CA LEU A 130 -2.96 -21.83 -0.34
C LEU A 130 -2.17 -21.69 0.98
N GLU A 131 -1.19 -20.82 1.01
CA GLU A 131 -0.47 -20.51 2.24
C GLU A 131 -1.40 -19.75 3.19
N GLY A 132 -1.79 -20.40 4.28
CA GLY A 132 -2.70 -19.81 5.29
C GLY A 132 -2.01 -18.87 6.28
N THR A 133 -0.91 -18.24 5.89
CA THR A 133 -0.13 -17.36 6.77
C THR A 133 -0.38 -15.89 6.44
N ALA A 134 -0.79 -15.10 7.42
CA ALA A 134 -0.83 -13.65 7.32
C ALA A 134 0.51 -13.08 7.76
N TYR A 135 1.06 -12.18 6.96
CA TYR A 135 2.28 -11.45 7.28
C TYR A 135 1.93 -9.99 7.51
N GLY A 136 2.29 -9.46 8.68
CA GLY A 136 2.23 -8.04 8.94
C GLY A 136 3.61 -7.42 8.83
N GLY A 137 3.70 -6.23 8.33
CA GLY A 137 4.96 -5.53 8.17
C GLY A 137 4.81 -4.01 8.12
N ASP A 138 5.95 -3.35 8.22
CA ASP A 138 6.10 -1.93 8.02
C ASP A 138 6.79 -1.71 6.67
N TYR A 139 6.08 -1.06 5.75
CA TYR A 139 6.61 -0.77 4.42
C TYR A 139 7.25 0.61 4.40
N ASP A 140 8.54 0.64 4.07
CA ASP A 140 9.34 1.85 3.93
C ASP A 140 9.36 2.73 5.21
N GLY A 141 9.00 2.19 6.37
CA GLY A 141 8.83 2.95 7.61
C GLY A 141 7.61 3.89 7.61
N GLU A 142 6.70 3.73 6.64
CA GLU A 142 5.58 4.65 6.44
C GLU A 142 4.23 4.09 6.87
N ILE A 143 3.93 2.83 6.52
CA ILE A 143 2.64 2.19 6.84
C ILE A 143 2.84 0.74 7.27
N GLY A 144 1.89 0.25 8.08
CA GLY A 144 1.71 -1.18 8.29
C GLY A 144 0.90 -1.81 7.15
N ALA A 145 1.22 -3.07 6.82
CA ALA A 145 0.46 -3.89 5.88
C ALA A 145 0.25 -5.31 6.42
N LEU A 146 -0.83 -5.92 5.98
CA LEU A 146 -1.24 -7.29 6.29
C LEU A 146 -1.42 -8.11 5.01
#